data_7f382b6cb1605cc111ddb7edf3a9a421
#
_entry.id   7f382b6cb1605cc111ddb7edf3a9a421
#
_cell.length_a   1.000
_cell.length_b   1.000
_cell.length_c   1.000
_cell.angle_alpha   90.00
_cell.angle_beta   90.00
_cell.angle_gamma   90.00
#
_symmetry.space_group_name_H-M   'P 1'
#
loop_
_entity.id
_entity.type
_entity.pdbx_description
1 polymer ?
#
loop_
_entity_poly.entity_id
_entity_poly.type
_entity_poly.pdbx_seq_one_letter_code
_entity_poly.pdbx_strand_id
1 'polypeptide(L)'
;ETKMKFISWNVNGIRACAGKGFMDFFQETDADIFCIQETKMQEGQLELDTPGYHQYWNYAKKKGYSGTAIFTKQEPISVSYGLGIEEHDQEGRVITLEF
;
A
#
# COMPACT_ATOMS: atom_id res chain seq x y z
N GLU A 1 -0.92 -26.50 -9.46
CA GLU A 1 -0.07 -25.36 -9.73
C GLU A 1 -0.69 -24.09 -9.16
N THR A 2 0.05 -23.36 -8.34
CA THR A 2 -0.41 -22.14 -7.72
C THR A 2 0.15 -20.93 -8.46
N LYS A 3 -0.73 -20.05 -8.92
CA LYS A 3 -0.33 -18.80 -9.55
C LYS A 3 -0.61 -17.66 -8.59
N MET A 4 0.32 -16.74 -8.48
CA MET A 4 0.15 -15.52 -7.70
C MET A 4 0.04 -14.33 -8.63
N LYS A 5 -0.92 -13.46 -8.36
CA LYS A 5 -1.09 -12.22 -9.11
C LYS A 5 -0.57 -11.05 -8.29
N PHE A 6 0.34 -10.32 -8.86
CA PHE A 6 0.97 -9.13 -8.30
C PHE A 6 0.55 -7.91 -9.08
N ILE A 7 0.13 -6.87 -8.39
CA ILE A 7 -0.16 -5.57 -9.00
C ILE A 7 0.69 -4.52 -8.28
N SER A 8 1.25 -3.60 -9.04
CA SER A 8 1.96 -2.44 -8.50
C SER A 8 1.48 -1.21 -9.27
N TRP A 9 1.01 -0.19 -8.54
CA TRP A 9 0.38 0.97 -9.16
C TRP A 9 0.74 2.25 -8.41
N ASN A 10 1.31 3.21 -9.14
CA ASN A 10 1.51 4.55 -8.59
C ASN A 10 0.18 5.30 -8.72
N VAL A 11 -0.51 5.47 -7.60
CA VAL A 11 -1.85 6.04 -7.59
C VAL A 11 -1.87 7.56 -7.62
N ASN A 12 -0.71 8.19 -7.40
CA ASN A 12 -0.57 9.64 -7.38
C ASN A 12 -1.66 10.32 -6.53
N GLY A 13 -1.77 9.84 -5.28
CA GLY A 13 -2.79 10.30 -4.34
C GLY A 13 -3.96 9.32 -4.24
N ILE A 14 -3.95 8.48 -3.20
CA ILE A 14 -4.99 7.45 -3.04
C ILE A 14 -6.36 8.05 -2.78
N ARG A 15 -6.44 9.19 -2.10
CA ARG A 15 -7.74 9.82 -1.82
C ARG A 15 -8.45 10.23 -3.11
N ALA A 16 -7.71 10.83 -4.05
CA ALA A 16 -8.26 11.19 -5.35
C ALA A 16 -8.57 9.93 -6.18
N CYS A 17 -7.68 8.96 -6.17
CA CYS A 17 -7.83 7.71 -6.90
C CYS A 17 -9.04 6.91 -6.40
N ALA A 18 -9.27 6.90 -5.09
CA ALA A 18 -10.43 6.22 -4.50
C ALA A 18 -11.73 6.80 -5.03
N GLY A 19 -11.78 8.11 -5.27
CA GLY A 19 -12.95 8.76 -5.85
C GLY A 19 -13.12 8.52 -7.35
N LYS A 20 -12.13 7.89 -8.00
CA LYS A 20 -12.13 7.65 -9.45
C LYS A 20 -12.13 6.17 -9.82
N GLY A 21 -12.59 5.31 -8.92
CA GLY A 21 -12.76 3.89 -9.22
C GLY A 21 -11.64 2.98 -8.77
N PHE A 22 -10.78 3.42 -7.84
CA PHE A 22 -9.71 2.56 -7.30
C PHE A 22 -10.25 1.23 -6.80
N MET A 23 -11.32 1.27 -5.99
CA MET A 23 -11.86 0.04 -5.39
C MET A 23 -12.45 -0.90 -6.43
N ASP A 24 -13.06 -0.37 -7.48
CA ASP A 24 -13.59 -1.20 -8.56
C ASP A 24 -12.46 -1.96 -9.25
N PHE A 25 -11.37 -1.27 -9.55
CA PHE A 25 -10.20 -1.90 -10.17
C PHE A 25 -9.56 -2.89 -9.22
N PHE A 26 -9.42 -2.52 -7.95
CA PHE A 26 -8.84 -3.38 -6.91
C PHE A 26 -9.60 -4.70 -6.82
N GLN A 27 -10.93 -4.64 -6.74
CA GLN A 27 -11.78 -5.82 -6.64
C GLN A 27 -11.75 -6.65 -7.92
N GLU A 28 -11.76 -6.01 -9.08
CA GLU A 28 -11.74 -6.68 -10.36
C GLU A 28 -10.46 -7.48 -10.58
N THR A 29 -9.31 -6.94 -10.17
CA THR A 29 -8.04 -7.64 -10.34
C THR A 29 -7.91 -8.85 -9.43
N ASP A 30 -8.52 -8.81 -8.26
CA ASP A 30 -8.43 -9.88 -7.26
C ASP A 30 -6.99 -10.36 -7.05
N ALA A 31 -6.07 -9.42 -6.94
CA ALA A 31 -4.65 -9.73 -6.82
C ALA A 31 -4.33 -10.35 -5.46
N ASP A 32 -3.35 -11.24 -5.44
CA ASP A 32 -2.85 -11.80 -4.18
C ASP A 32 -2.07 -10.76 -3.38
N ILE A 33 -1.30 -9.93 -4.08
CA ILE A 33 -0.58 -8.82 -3.48
C ILE A 33 -0.77 -7.59 -4.36
N PHE A 34 -1.21 -6.50 -3.75
CA PHE A 34 -1.48 -5.24 -4.44
C PHE A 34 -0.69 -4.14 -3.74
N CYS A 35 0.28 -3.57 -4.45
CA CYS A 35 1.14 -2.50 -3.93
C CYS A 35 0.77 -1.17 -4.58
N ILE A 36 0.70 -0.12 -3.76
CA ILE A 36 0.48 1.23 -4.29
C ILE A 36 1.59 2.15 -3.82
N GLN A 37 1.95 3.09 -4.68
CA GLN A 37 2.98 4.09 -4.40
C GLN A 37 2.36 5.48 -4.51
N GLU A 38 3.01 6.44 -3.87
CA GLU A 38 2.57 7.84 -3.82
C GLU A 38 1.12 7.97 -3.31
N THR A 39 0.88 7.39 -2.14
CA THR A 39 -0.44 7.48 -1.50
C THR A 39 -0.80 8.91 -1.13
N LYS A 40 0.20 9.73 -0.79
CA LYS A 40 0.07 11.16 -0.47
C LYS A 40 -0.95 11.44 0.62
N MET A 41 -1.08 10.52 1.59
CA MET A 41 -1.97 10.73 2.72
C MET A 41 -1.28 10.38 4.02
N GLN A 42 -1.89 10.82 5.12
CA GLN A 42 -1.44 10.50 6.46
C GLN A 42 -2.42 9.53 7.11
N GLU A 43 -1.97 8.90 8.19
CA GLU A 43 -2.80 7.96 8.92
C GLU A 43 -4.14 8.58 9.30
N GLY A 44 -5.21 7.84 9.09
CA GLY A 44 -6.56 8.26 9.45
C GLY A 44 -7.26 9.17 8.46
N GLN A 45 -6.60 9.58 7.38
CA GLN A 45 -7.25 10.45 6.39
C GLN A 45 -8.21 9.71 5.46
N LEU A 46 -8.01 8.41 5.28
CA LEU A 46 -8.87 7.58 4.45
C LEU A 46 -8.77 6.15 4.96
N GLU A 47 -9.90 5.48 5.05
CA GLU A 47 -9.94 4.06 5.36
C GLU A 47 -10.54 3.33 4.16
N LEU A 48 -9.84 2.29 3.70
CA LEU A 48 -10.31 1.43 2.62
C LEU A 48 -10.73 0.10 3.21
N ASP A 49 -11.95 -0.32 2.87
CA ASP A 49 -12.46 -1.61 3.29
C ASP A 49 -12.12 -2.67 2.25
N THR A 50 -11.15 -3.53 2.58
CA THR A 50 -10.68 -4.59 1.70
C THR A 50 -10.83 -5.95 2.37
N PRO A 51 -12.07 -6.50 2.41
CA PRO A 51 -12.30 -7.80 3.04
C PRO A 51 -11.40 -8.89 2.45
N GLY A 52 -10.79 -9.69 3.32
CA GLY A 52 -9.88 -10.75 2.90
C GLY A 52 -8.44 -10.30 2.69
N TYR A 53 -8.13 -9.03 2.91
CA TYR A 53 -6.79 -8.51 2.76
C TYR A 53 -6.25 -7.94 4.07
N HIS A 54 -4.95 -8.12 4.28
CA HIS A 54 -4.18 -7.44 5.31
C HIS A 54 -3.56 -6.20 4.69
N GLN A 55 -3.64 -5.06 5.37
CA GLN A 55 -3.15 -3.79 4.86
C GLN A 55 -1.94 -3.32 5.67
N TYR A 56 -0.92 -2.85 4.97
CA TYR A 56 0.29 -2.30 5.59
C TYR A 56 0.61 -0.98 4.91
N TRP A 57 0.68 0.08 5.71
CA TRP A 57 0.86 1.46 5.23
C TRP A 57 2.12 2.06 5.80
N ASN A 58 2.88 2.75 4.97
CA ASN A 58 4.02 3.54 5.41
C ASN A 58 3.84 4.97 4.89
N TYR A 59 3.72 5.91 5.81
CA TYR A 59 3.41 7.30 5.49
C TYR A 59 4.67 8.15 5.52
N ALA A 60 4.74 9.14 4.62
CA ALA A 60 5.80 10.14 4.68
C ALA A 60 5.57 11.05 5.88
N LYS A 61 6.65 11.61 6.41
CA LYS A 61 6.54 12.59 7.50
C LYS A 61 5.92 13.89 7.02
N LYS A 62 6.18 14.26 5.77
CA LYS A 62 5.62 15.45 5.15
C LYS A 62 4.23 15.16 4.62
N LYS A 63 3.24 15.98 4.99
CA LYS A 63 1.86 15.81 4.55
C LYS A 63 1.73 15.97 3.03
N GLY A 64 0.88 15.13 2.43
CA GLY A 64 0.59 15.21 1.00
C GLY A 64 1.72 14.76 0.10
N TYR A 65 2.68 13.99 0.63
CA TYR A 65 3.89 13.61 -0.08
C TYR A 65 4.13 12.10 0.03
N SER A 66 4.54 11.49 -1.09
CA SER A 66 5.00 10.09 -1.15
C SER A 66 4.07 9.09 -0.42
N GLY A 67 4.64 8.11 0.27
CA GLY A 67 3.88 7.07 0.99
C GLY A 67 3.64 5.83 0.14
N THR A 68 3.60 4.67 0.79
CA THR A 68 3.34 3.39 0.13
C THR A 68 2.35 2.57 0.96
N ALA A 69 1.69 1.61 0.30
CA ALA A 69 0.87 0.63 0.99
C ALA A 69 0.91 -0.70 0.26
N ILE A 70 0.74 -1.77 1.02
CA ILE A 70 0.64 -3.13 0.48
C ILE A 70 -0.63 -3.77 1.03
N PHE A 71 -1.39 -4.37 0.13
CA PHE A 71 -2.58 -5.17 0.46
C PHE A 71 -2.26 -6.61 0.08
N THR A 72 -2.37 -7.54 1.01
CA THR A 72 -2.06 -8.95 0.76
C THR A 72 -3.12 -9.87 1.34
N LYS A 73 -3.49 -10.91 0.59
CA LYS A 73 -4.43 -11.93 1.06
C LYS A 73 -3.80 -12.82 2.12
N GLN A 74 -2.51 -13.10 1.98
CA GLN A 74 -1.78 -13.94 2.93
C GLN A 74 -1.14 -13.08 4.02
N GLU A 75 -1.29 -13.50 5.28
CA GLU A 75 -0.64 -12.82 6.37
C GLU A 75 0.88 -13.06 6.32
N PRO A 76 1.71 -12.01 6.33
CA PRO A 76 3.15 -12.19 6.29
C PRO A 76 3.69 -12.68 7.63
N ILE A 77 4.85 -13.35 7.59
CA ILE A 77 5.58 -13.78 8.79
C ILE A 77 6.11 -12.55 9.53
N SER A 78 6.60 -11.58 8.79
CA SER A 78 7.15 -10.35 9.37
C SER A 78 6.88 -9.16 8.47
N VAL A 79 6.84 -7.99 9.08
CA VAL A 79 6.65 -6.71 8.41
C VAL A 79 7.71 -5.75 8.94
N SER A 80 8.38 -5.04 8.04
CA SER A 80 9.25 -3.94 8.44
C SER A 80 9.01 -2.74 7.54
N TYR A 81 9.19 -1.56 8.12
CA TYR A 81 8.95 -0.29 7.45
C TYR A 81 10.28 0.46 7.32
N GLY A 82 10.59 0.87 6.09
CA GLY A 82 11.82 1.60 5.83
C GLY A 82 13.03 0.69 5.71
N LEU A 83 14.19 1.31 5.63
CA LEU A 83 15.48 0.64 5.48
C LEU A 83 16.28 0.60 6.79
N GLY A 84 15.78 1.22 7.85
CA GLY A 84 16.52 1.40 9.08
C GLY A 84 17.50 2.57 9.04
N ILE A 85 17.42 3.40 8.01
CA ILE A 85 18.27 4.59 7.84
C ILE A 85 17.36 5.81 7.85
N GLU A 86 17.41 6.58 8.93
CA GLU A 86 16.46 7.66 9.18
C GLU A 86 16.35 8.65 8.03
N GLU A 87 17.46 9.07 7.43
CA GLU A 87 17.44 10.03 6.34
C GLU A 87 16.75 9.53 5.08
N HIS A 88 16.69 8.20 4.90
CA HIS A 88 16.01 7.56 3.76
C HIS A 88 14.58 7.15 4.09
N ASP A 89 14.19 7.17 5.36
CA ASP A 89 12.89 6.65 5.79
C ASP A 89 11.84 7.76 6.01
N GLN A 90 12.15 9.00 5.60
CA GLN A 90 11.26 10.14 5.80
C GLN A 90 10.05 10.17 4.88
N GLU A 91 10.11 9.45 3.77
CA GLU A 91 9.12 9.56 2.69
C GLU A 91 8.12 8.41 2.64
N GLY A 92 8.24 7.43 3.55
CA GLY A 92 7.32 6.29 3.57
C GLY A 92 7.37 5.46 2.30
N ARG A 93 8.56 5.19 1.76
CA ARG A 93 8.73 4.53 0.47
C ARG A 93 8.92 3.02 0.54
N VAL A 94 9.31 2.48 1.69
CA VAL A 94 9.70 1.07 1.79
C VAL A 94 8.85 0.34 2.81
N ILE A 95 8.25 -0.76 2.38
CA ILE A 95 7.62 -1.75 3.26
C ILE A 95 8.16 -3.11 2.83
N THR A 96 8.65 -3.88 3.77
CA THR A 96 9.13 -5.24 3.50
C THR A 96 8.24 -6.24 4.19
N LEU A 97 7.68 -7.17 3.41
CA LEU A 97 6.88 -8.27 3.93
C LEU A 97 7.62 -9.57 3.66
N GLU A 98 7.69 -10.42 4.66
CA GLU A 98 8.27 -11.75 4.52
C GLU A 98 7.18 -12.80 4.67
N PHE A 99 7.15 -13.72 3.72
CA PHE A 99 6.17 -14.82 3.72
C PHE A 99 6.80 -16.19 3.96
#